data_d4cf7f27e145538c3fcb73631cfe08c2
#
_entry.id   d4cf7f27e145538c3fcb73631cfe08c2
#
_cell.length_a   1.000
_cell.length_b   1.000
_cell.length_c   1.000
_cell.angle_alpha   90.00
_cell.angle_beta   90.00
_cell.angle_gamma   90.00
#
_symmetry.space_group_name_H-M   'P 1'
#
loop_
_entity.id
_entity.type
_entity.pdbx_description
1 polymer ?
#
loop_
_entity_poly.entity_id
_entity_poly.type
_entity_poly.pdbx_seq_one_letter_code
_entity_poly.pdbx_strand_id
1 'polypeptide(L)'
;MKIIRRGYIRFIGWYRKNSFYAGVKKAGFHIYLKGPLYLWCDNVYCGSYINFYPNVTLWGPGTISIGSHVEVGIGTTIYSSKSIIIGDNVSIAANCYIIDSNHGTAAGKLIQEQTSVTKGEVVIGKDVWLGAGVTVLSGVHIGDGAVIGAGAVVNTDIPENAIAVGIPAKVVKYRS
;
A
#
# COMPACT_ATOMS: atom_id res chain seq x y z
N MET A 1 35.15 13.66 -10.06
CA MET A 1 34.03 12.71 -10.29
C MET A 1 33.18 12.41 -9.04
N LYS A 2 33.73 12.10 -7.86
CA LYS A 2 32.96 11.82 -6.63
C LYS A 2 32.09 12.99 -6.13
N ILE A 3 32.53 14.25 -6.25
CA ILE A 3 31.82 15.45 -5.78
C ILE A 3 30.59 15.73 -6.66
N ILE A 4 30.73 15.62 -7.98
CA ILE A 4 29.61 15.82 -8.94
C ILE A 4 28.53 14.76 -8.72
N ARG A 5 28.91 13.50 -8.52
CA ARG A 5 27.97 12.42 -8.22
C ARG A 5 27.21 12.65 -6.91
N ARG A 6 27.85 13.15 -5.86
CA ARG A 6 27.21 13.50 -4.59
C ARG A 6 26.22 14.66 -4.74
N GLY A 7 26.57 15.69 -5.52
CA GLY A 7 25.69 16.83 -5.83
C GLY A 7 24.44 16.39 -6.60
N TYR A 8 24.62 15.57 -7.61
CA TYR A 8 23.52 15.02 -8.42
C TYR A 8 22.54 14.15 -7.59
N ILE A 9 23.05 13.27 -6.73
CA ILE A 9 22.22 12.44 -5.84
C ILE A 9 21.43 13.30 -4.85
N ARG A 10 22.04 14.38 -4.30
CA ARG A 10 21.34 15.33 -3.43
C ARG A 10 20.24 16.11 -4.15
N PHE A 11 20.48 16.55 -5.37
CA PHE A 11 19.50 17.24 -6.20
C PHE A 11 18.31 16.35 -6.54
N ILE A 12 18.53 15.10 -6.96
CA ILE A 12 17.47 14.13 -7.23
C ILE A 12 16.65 13.84 -5.96
N GLY A 13 17.30 13.69 -4.81
CA GLY A 13 16.63 13.49 -3.53
C GLY A 13 15.74 14.67 -3.15
N TRP A 14 16.22 15.89 -3.30
CA TRP A 14 15.47 17.12 -3.06
C TRP A 14 14.28 17.26 -4.02
N TYR A 15 14.49 17.02 -5.32
CA TYR A 15 13.45 17.08 -6.34
C TYR A 15 12.33 16.07 -6.06
N ARG A 16 12.67 14.81 -5.78
CA ARG A 16 11.70 13.75 -5.43
C ARG A 16 10.86 14.13 -4.22
N LYS A 17 11.51 14.62 -3.17
CA LYS A 17 10.84 15.05 -1.95
C LYS A 17 9.85 16.19 -2.21
N ASN A 18 10.26 17.22 -2.92
CA ASN A 18 9.37 18.34 -3.25
C ASN A 18 8.21 17.91 -4.15
N SER A 19 8.46 17.06 -5.17
CA SER A 19 7.41 16.52 -6.02
C SER A 19 6.40 15.68 -5.21
N PHE A 20 6.87 14.88 -4.25
CA PHE A 20 5.99 14.14 -3.35
C PHE A 20 5.09 15.08 -2.55
N TYR A 21 5.65 16.07 -1.85
CA TYR A 21 4.85 17.00 -1.04
C TYR A 21 3.89 17.85 -1.87
N ALA A 22 4.22 18.13 -3.13
CA ALA A 22 3.30 18.80 -4.06
C ALA A 22 2.16 17.91 -4.57
N GLY A 23 2.38 16.59 -4.62
CA GLY A 23 1.43 15.61 -5.15
C GLY A 23 0.49 15.00 -4.11
N VAL A 24 0.71 15.20 -2.81
CA VAL A 24 -0.15 14.65 -1.76
C VAL A 24 -1.04 15.72 -1.15
N LYS A 25 -2.24 15.36 -0.68
CA LYS A 25 -3.18 16.30 -0.02
C LYS A 25 -2.67 16.73 1.35
N LYS A 26 -2.06 15.81 2.08
CA LYS A 26 -1.47 16.06 3.40
C LYS A 26 -0.35 15.07 3.66
N ALA A 27 0.76 15.55 4.18
CA ALA A 27 1.82 14.69 4.69
C ALA A 27 2.39 15.28 5.99
N GLY A 28 2.73 14.40 6.90
CA GLY A 28 3.48 14.73 8.11
C GLY A 28 4.96 14.97 7.80
N PHE A 29 5.80 14.79 8.78
CA PHE A 29 7.24 15.01 8.68
C PHE A 29 8.01 13.68 8.63
N HIS A 30 9.30 13.73 8.27
CA HIS A 30 10.16 12.55 8.13
C HIS A 30 9.63 11.50 7.14
N ILE A 31 9.26 11.97 5.93
CA ILE A 31 8.97 11.06 4.80
C ILE A 31 10.29 10.80 4.05
N TYR A 32 10.66 9.53 3.98
CA TYR A 32 11.91 9.09 3.37
C TYR A 32 11.63 8.36 2.04
N LEU A 33 12.00 8.98 0.93
CA LEU A 33 11.93 8.37 -0.40
C LEU A 33 13.27 7.70 -0.70
N LYS A 34 13.34 6.39 -0.53
CA LYS A 34 14.57 5.58 -0.74
C LYS A 34 14.89 5.37 -2.23
N GLY A 35 13.95 5.75 -3.13
CA GLY A 35 14.10 5.62 -4.58
C GLY A 35 12.96 6.31 -5.33
N PRO A 36 12.74 5.97 -6.62
CA PRO A 36 11.57 6.41 -7.37
C PRO A 36 10.26 6.01 -6.67
N LEU A 37 9.32 6.95 -6.61
CA LEU A 37 7.94 6.75 -6.19
C LEU A 37 7.05 7.26 -7.32
N TYR A 38 6.05 6.47 -7.71
CA TYR A 38 5.06 6.85 -8.70
C TYR A 38 3.76 7.24 -8.00
N LEU A 39 3.36 8.48 -8.18
CA LEU A 39 2.18 9.05 -7.54
C LEU A 39 1.19 9.50 -8.62
N TRP A 40 0.15 8.72 -8.83
CA TRP A 40 -0.95 8.97 -9.78
C TRP A 40 -2.31 8.89 -9.07
N CYS A 41 -2.36 9.42 -7.86
CA CYS A 41 -3.54 9.52 -7.02
C CYS A 41 -3.53 10.89 -6.35
N ASP A 42 -4.58 11.68 -6.56
CA ASP A 42 -4.67 13.05 -6.05
C ASP A 42 -5.08 13.12 -4.56
N ASN A 43 -5.60 12.04 -4.01
CA ASN A 43 -6.14 11.99 -2.65
C ASN A 43 -5.29 11.11 -1.73
N VAL A 44 -4.01 11.43 -1.61
CA VAL A 44 -3.07 10.73 -0.72
C VAL A 44 -2.85 11.53 0.56
N TYR A 45 -3.03 10.87 1.69
CA TYR A 45 -2.81 11.40 3.03
C TYR A 45 -1.77 10.54 3.72
N CYS A 46 -0.75 11.17 4.27
CA CYS A 46 0.35 10.49 4.95
C CYS A 46 0.55 11.05 6.36
N GLY A 47 0.76 10.16 7.32
CA GLY A 47 1.28 10.51 8.64
C GLY A 47 2.75 10.89 8.59
N SER A 48 3.48 10.63 9.67
CA SER A 48 4.90 10.95 9.81
C SER A 48 5.76 9.68 9.89
N TYR A 49 7.08 9.81 9.65
CA TYR A 49 8.04 8.70 9.75
C TYR A 49 7.72 7.54 8.79
N ILE A 50 7.49 7.85 7.51
CA ILE A 50 7.20 6.85 6.49
C ILE A 50 8.43 6.61 5.62
N ASN A 51 8.74 5.33 5.38
CA ASN A 51 9.76 4.90 4.41
C ASN A 51 9.09 4.35 3.16
N PHE A 52 9.22 5.02 2.03
CA PHE A 52 8.88 4.47 0.72
C PHE A 52 10.15 3.92 0.06
N TYR A 53 10.19 2.62 -0.17
CA TYR A 53 11.26 1.98 -0.92
C TYR A 53 11.08 2.18 -2.44
N PRO A 54 12.12 1.88 -3.26
CA PRO A 54 12.07 2.16 -4.70
C PRO A 54 10.88 1.50 -5.41
N ASN A 55 10.36 2.20 -6.42
CA ASN A 55 9.30 1.72 -7.32
C ASN A 55 7.97 1.42 -6.63
N VAL A 56 7.70 2.03 -5.50
CA VAL A 56 6.35 2.04 -4.93
C VAL A 56 5.44 2.87 -5.83
N THR A 57 4.22 2.37 -6.09
CA THR A 57 3.20 3.04 -6.89
C THR A 57 1.94 3.26 -6.07
N LEU A 58 1.49 4.51 -5.98
CA LEU A 58 0.22 4.93 -5.38
C LEU A 58 -0.64 5.50 -6.49
N TRP A 59 -1.75 4.87 -6.83
CA TRP A 59 -2.55 5.31 -7.96
C TRP A 59 -4.03 5.02 -7.82
N GLY A 60 -4.84 5.65 -8.71
CA GLY A 60 -6.28 5.50 -8.74
C GLY A 60 -7.04 6.76 -8.32
N PRO A 61 -8.35 6.81 -8.60
CA PRO A 61 -9.18 8.00 -8.33
C PRO A 61 -9.65 8.12 -6.88
N GLY A 62 -9.49 7.06 -6.09
CA GLY A 62 -9.95 6.98 -4.70
C GLY A 62 -9.02 7.68 -3.70
N THR A 63 -9.16 7.33 -2.45
CA THR A 63 -8.35 7.87 -1.35
C THR A 63 -7.37 6.81 -0.84
N ILE A 64 -6.13 7.22 -0.60
CA ILE A 64 -5.11 6.40 0.06
C ILE A 64 -4.67 7.14 1.32
N SER A 65 -4.95 6.55 2.49
CA SER A 65 -4.55 7.08 3.79
C SER A 65 -3.52 6.17 4.43
N ILE A 66 -2.35 6.71 4.75
CA ILE A 66 -1.24 5.97 5.36
C ILE A 66 -0.92 6.60 6.70
N GLY A 67 -0.93 5.82 7.76
CA GLY A 67 -0.60 6.25 9.11
C GLY A 67 0.86 6.64 9.30
N SER A 68 1.30 6.70 10.55
CA SER A 68 2.67 7.03 10.92
C SER A 68 3.50 5.78 11.17
N HIS A 69 4.84 5.91 11.04
CA HIS A 69 5.79 4.81 11.25
C HIS A 69 5.54 3.61 10.31
N VAL A 70 5.25 3.90 9.03
CA VAL A 70 4.94 2.87 8.02
C VAL A 70 6.12 2.65 7.10
N GLU A 71 6.39 1.38 6.79
CA GLU A 71 7.34 0.99 5.75
C GLU A 71 6.61 0.37 4.56
N VAL A 72 6.86 0.89 3.36
CA VAL A 72 6.29 0.37 2.11
C VAL A 72 7.41 -0.15 1.23
N GLY A 73 7.51 -1.47 1.13
CA GLY A 73 8.58 -2.20 0.46
C GLY A 73 8.66 -1.96 -1.05
N ILE A 74 9.82 -2.27 -1.60
CA ILE A 74 10.14 -2.09 -3.02
C ILE A 74 9.08 -2.74 -3.93
N GLY A 75 8.68 -2.04 -4.98
CA GLY A 75 7.77 -2.55 -6.01
C GLY A 75 6.31 -2.74 -5.56
N THR A 76 5.96 -2.33 -4.34
CA THR A 76 4.58 -2.41 -3.86
C THR A 76 3.68 -1.45 -4.60
N THR A 77 2.50 -1.93 -4.99
CA THR A 77 1.46 -1.15 -5.66
C THR A 77 0.22 -1.06 -4.79
N ILE A 78 -0.28 0.16 -4.60
CA ILE A 78 -1.52 0.46 -3.90
C ILE A 78 -2.44 1.17 -4.88
N TYR A 79 -3.53 0.48 -5.27
CA TYR A 79 -4.54 1.03 -6.17
C TYR A 79 -5.85 1.27 -5.44
N SER A 80 -6.28 2.52 -5.36
CA SER A 80 -7.55 2.88 -4.76
C SER A 80 -8.54 3.41 -5.79
N SER A 81 -9.68 2.75 -5.88
CA SER A 81 -10.87 3.23 -6.58
C SER A 81 -11.80 4.02 -5.66
N LYS A 82 -11.83 3.67 -4.37
CA LYS A 82 -12.70 4.27 -3.36
C LYS A 82 -11.90 4.70 -2.12
N SER A 83 -11.39 3.75 -1.33
CA SER A 83 -10.68 4.03 -0.08
C SER A 83 -9.78 2.88 0.34
N ILE A 84 -8.52 3.19 0.62
CA ILE A 84 -7.57 2.28 1.26
C ILE A 84 -6.99 3.00 2.48
N ILE A 85 -7.09 2.35 3.64
CA ILE A 85 -6.63 2.87 4.92
C ILE A 85 -5.56 1.93 5.47
N ILE A 86 -4.38 2.48 5.76
CA ILE A 86 -3.25 1.77 6.36
C ILE A 86 -2.95 2.44 7.69
N GLY A 87 -3.02 1.68 8.77
CA GLY A 87 -2.81 2.15 10.14
C GLY A 87 -1.35 2.52 10.46
N ASP A 88 -1.11 2.85 11.71
CA ASP A 88 0.23 3.18 12.21
C ASP A 88 1.08 1.91 12.40
N ASN A 89 2.40 2.05 12.33
CA ASN A 89 3.39 0.98 12.57
C ASN A 89 3.27 -0.22 11.63
N VAL A 90 2.70 -0.04 10.44
CA VAL A 90 2.54 -1.11 9.45
C VAL A 90 3.83 -1.33 8.67
N SER A 91 4.21 -2.60 8.52
CA SER A 91 5.32 -3.03 7.68
C SER A 91 4.82 -3.79 6.47
N ILE A 92 4.97 -3.21 5.28
CA ILE A 92 4.63 -3.84 4.00
C ILE A 92 5.93 -4.25 3.32
N ALA A 93 6.12 -5.55 3.13
CA ALA A 93 7.31 -6.06 2.45
C ALA A 93 7.27 -5.80 0.93
N ALA A 94 8.22 -6.33 0.19
CA ALA A 94 8.38 -6.10 -1.24
C ALA A 94 7.24 -6.70 -2.07
N ASN A 95 6.91 -6.02 -3.21
CA ASN A 95 6.02 -6.54 -4.25
C ASN A 95 4.61 -6.89 -3.78
N CYS A 96 4.08 -6.21 -2.77
CA CYS A 96 2.69 -6.36 -2.37
C CYS A 96 1.76 -5.65 -3.34
N TYR A 97 0.52 -6.16 -3.45
CA TYR A 97 -0.54 -5.54 -4.24
C TYR A 97 -1.78 -5.33 -3.37
N ILE A 98 -2.20 -4.08 -3.18
CA ILE A 98 -3.35 -3.71 -2.35
C ILE A 98 -4.35 -3.00 -3.25
N ILE A 99 -5.58 -3.54 -3.35
CA ILE A 99 -6.59 -3.05 -4.29
C ILE A 99 -7.99 -3.12 -3.68
N ASP A 100 -8.76 -2.04 -3.84
CA ASP A 100 -10.15 -1.95 -3.33
C ASP A 100 -11.23 -2.12 -4.41
N SER A 101 -10.87 -2.54 -5.63
CA SER A 101 -11.83 -2.74 -6.72
C SER A 101 -11.52 -3.94 -7.61
N ASN A 102 -12.49 -4.32 -8.41
CA ASN A 102 -12.42 -5.38 -9.40
C ASN A 102 -13.13 -4.93 -10.68
N HIS A 103 -12.93 -5.62 -11.78
CA HIS A 103 -13.77 -5.50 -12.97
C HIS A 103 -15.14 -6.15 -12.75
N GLY A 104 -16.18 -5.63 -13.39
CA GLY A 104 -17.44 -6.33 -13.54
C GLY A 104 -17.23 -7.62 -14.36
N THR A 105 -17.89 -8.70 -13.96
CA THR A 105 -17.73 -10.04 -14.56
C THR A 105 -19.04 -10.65 -15.03
N ALA A 106 -20.08 -9.83 -15.34
CA ALA A 106 -21.34 -10.30 -15.85
C ALA A 106 -21.15 -10.98 -17.22
N ALA A 107 -21.75 -12.16 -17.41
CA ALA A 107 -21.73 -12.86 -18.68
C ALA A 107 -22.45 -12.04 -19.79
N GLY A 108 -22.05 -12.23 -21.04
CA GLY A 108 -22.65 -11.58 -22.20
C GLY A 108 -22.21 -10.14 -22.46
N LYS A 109 -21.26 -9.62 -21.71
CA LYS A 109 -20.64 -8.29 -21.94
C LYS A 109 -19.12 -8.42 -21.89
N LEU A 110 -18.41 -7.63 -22.68
CA LEU A 110 -16.95 -7.55 -22.59
C LEU A 110 -16.56 -6.99 -21.22
N ILE A 111 -15.56 -7.60 -20.58
CA ILE A 111 -15.09 -7.20 -19.24
C ILE A 111 -14.65 -5.73 -19.23
N GLN A 112 -13.96 -5.28 -20.28
CA GLN A 112 -13.48 -3.88 -20.40
C GLN A 112 -14.60 -2.83 -20.51
N GLU A 113 -15.81 -3.24 -20.90
CA GLU A 113 -16.99 -2.37 -21.02
C GLU A 113 -17.84 -2.34 -19.75
N GLN A 114 -17.49 -3.17 -18.76
CA GLN A 114 -18.22 -3.24 -17.51
C GLN A 114 -17.61 -2.24 -16.49
N THR A 115 -18.49 -1.63 -15.73
CA THR A 115 -18.09 -0.73 -14.64
C THR A 115 -17.27 -1.49 -13.59
N SER A 116 -16.21 -0.88 -13.09
CA SER A 116 -15.49 -1.39 -11.94
C SER A 116 -16.42 -1.53 -10.73
N VAL A 117 -16.25 -2.61 -9.99
CA VAL A 117 -17.02 -2.91 -8.78
C VAL A 117 -16.10 -2.94 -7.56
N THR A 118 -16.62 -2.51 -6.42
CA THR A 118 -15.90 -2.62 -5.14
C THR A 118 -16.78 -3.35 -4.13
N LYS A 119 -16.17 -4.20 -3.33
CA LYS A 119 -16.85 -4.81 -2.17
C LYS A 119 -16.81 -3.91 -0.94
N GLY A 120 -16.07 -2.81 -1.00
CA GLY A 120 -15.85 -1.90 0.09
C GLY A 120 -14.41 -1.39 0.14
N GLU A 121 -14.12 -0.60 1.15
CA GLU A 121 -12.76 -0.14 1.43
C GLU A 121 -11.86 -1.29 1.86
N VAL A 122 -10.56 -1.09 1.72
CA VAL A 122 -9.56 -1.96 2.34
C VAL A 122 -9.03 -1.25 3.58
N VAL A 123 -9.04 -1.95 4.72
CA VAL A 123 -8.50 -1.43 5.98
C VAL A 123 -7.40 -2.37 6.47
N ILE A 124 -6.21 -1.82 6.65
CA ILE A 124 -5.09 -2.51 7.28
C ILE A 124 -4.86 -1.83 8.63
N GLY A 125 -5.09 -2.56 9.70
CA GLY A 125 -4.98 -2.07 11.07
C GLY A 125 -3.57 -1.65 11.45
N LYS A 126 -3.37 -1.34 12.75
CA LYS A 126 -2.07 -0.94 13.29
C LYS A 126 -1.17 -2.15 13.53
N ASP A 127 0.15 -1.94 13.51
CA ASP A 127 1.15 -2.99 13.80
C ASP A 127 0.98 -4.27 12.94
N VAL A 128 0.47 -4.11 11.70
CA VAL A 128 0.30 -5.21 10.75
C VAL A 128 1.59 -5.43 9.97
N TRP A 129 1.93 -6.70 9.75
CA TRP A 129 3.00 -7.08 8.84
C TRP A 129 2.46 -7.85 7.64
N LEU A 130 2.65 -7.28 6.43
CA LEU A 130 2.44 -7.98 5.17
C LEU A 130 3.77 -8.53 4.67
N GLY A 131 3.87 -9.84 4.54
CA GLY A 131 5.01 -10.52 3.92
C GLY A 131 5.15 -10.18 2.43
N ALA A 132 6.29 -10.50 1.84
CA ALA A 132 6.56 -10.19 0.43
C ALA A 132 5.53 -10.83 -0.52
N GLY A 133 5.10 -10.08 -1.53
CA GLY A 133 4.17 -10.57 -2.55
C GLY A 133 2.74 -10.81 -2.05
N VAL A 134 2.35 -10.28 -0.90
CA VAL A 134 0.98 -10.37 -0.42
C VAL A 134 0.05 -9.56 -1.31
N THR A 135 -1.11 -10.15 -1.64
CA THR A 135 -2.21 -9.48 -2.33
C THR A 135 -3.37 -9.28 -1.37
N VAL A 136 -3.83 -8.02 -1.19
CA VAL A 136 -5.02 -7.70 -0.40
C VAL A 136 -6.13 -7.22 -1.34
N LEU A 137 -7.27 -7.92 -1.31
CA LEU A 137 -8.39 -7.68 -2.21
C LEU A 137 -9.47 -6.77 -1.61
N SER A 138 -10.34 -6.28 -2.48
CA SER A 138 -11.43 -5.34 -2.18
C SER A 138 -12.32 -5.78 -1.02
N GLY A 139 -12.60 -4.87 -0.11
CA GLY A 139 -13.49 -5.04 1.03
C GLY A 139 -12.89 -5.81 2.21
N VAL A 140 -11.57 -6.04 2.21
CA VAL A 140 -10.87 -6.77 3.27
C VAL A 140 -10.48 -5.83 4.40
N HIS A 141 -10.75 -6.26 5.65
CA HIS A 141 -10.25 -5.66 6.87
C HIS A 141 -9.23 -6.59 7.55
N ILE A 142 -8.02 -6.09 7.75
CA ILE A 142 -6.95 -6.80 8.49
C ILE A 142 -6.82 -6.15 9.86
N GLY A 143 -7.10 -6.90 10.91
CA GLY A 143 -7.09 -6.44 12.30
C GLY A 143 -5.68 -6.05 12.79
N ASP A 144 -5.64 -5.27 13.87
CA ASP A 144 -4.40 -4.79 14.47
C ASP A 144 -3.48 -5.96 14.85
N GLY A 145 -2.19 -5.78 14.69
CA GLY A 145 -1.21 -6.79 15.04
C GLY A 145 -1.18 -8.05 14.16
N ALA A 146 -1.99 -8.12 13.10
CA ALA A 146 -2.01 -9.31 12.24
C ALA A 146 -0.72 -9.45 11.42
N VAL A 147 -0.39 -10.69 11.09
CA VAL A 147 0.75 -11.05 10.24
C VAL A 147 0.24 -11.86 9.04
N ILE A 148 0.55 -11.38 7.83
CA ILE A 148 0.20 -12.07 6.59
C ILE A 148 1.47 -12.65 5.99
N GLY A 149 1.52 -13.97 5.83
CA GLY A 149 2.69 -14.66 5.27
C GLY A 149 2.93 -14.34 3.81
N ALA A 150 4.19 -14.43 3.39
CA ALA A 150 4.59 -14.09 2.02
C ALA A 150 3.80 -14.87 0.97
N GLY A 151 3.45 -14.18 -0.13
CA GLY A 151 2.69 -14.75 -1.25
C GLY A 151 1.21 -15.05 -0.95
N ALA A 152 0.70 -14.69 0.21
CA ALA A 152 -0.70 -14.93 0.54
C ALA A 152 -1.65 -14.00 -0.23
N VAL A 153 -2.87 -14.50 -0.53
CA VAL A 153 -3.96 -13.71 -1.12
C VAL A 153 -5.08 -13.57 -0.09
N VAL A 154 -5.24 -12.35 0.42
CA VAL A 154 -6.24 -12.03 1.44
C VAL A 154 -7.52 -11.58 0.75
N ASN A 155 -8.58 -12.39 0.84
CA ASN A 155 -9.88 -12.16 0.22
C ASN A 155 -11.04 -12.14 1.22
N THR A 156 -10.73 -12.29 2.51
CA THR A 156 -11.66 -12.23 3.66
C THR A 156 -10.95 -11.53 4.81
N ASP A 157 -11.71 -11.02 5.76
CA ASP A 157 -11.17 -10.33 6.93
C ASP A 157 -10.25 -11.22 7.76
N ILE A 158 -9.23 -10.60 8.32
CA ILE A 158 -8.25 -11.24 9.21
C ILE A 158 -8.39 -10.66 10.61
N PRO A 159 -8.62 -11.49 11.65
CA PRO A 159 -8.74 -11.03 13.03
C PRO A 159 -7.46 -10.36 13.56
N GLU A 160 -7.60 -9.59 14.63
CA GLU A 160 -6.49 -9.01 15.39
C GLU A 160 -5.50 -10.11 15.83
N ASN A 161 -4.21 -9.79 15.78
CA ASN A 161 -3.10 -10.66 16.18
C ASN A 161 -3.06 -12.03 15.48
N ALA A 162 -3.86 -12.23 14.43
CA ALA A 162 -3.86 -13.47 13.66
C ALA A 162 -2.62 -13.55 12.75
N ILE A 163 -2.11 -14.77 12.58
CA ILE A 163 -1.11 -15.11 11.58
C ILE A 163 -1.81 -15.91 10.48
N ALA A 164 -1.91 -15.32 9.28
CA ALA A 164 -2.60 -15.93 8.16
C ALA A 164 -1.65 -16.17 6.98
N VAL A 165 -1.83 -17.29 6.28
CA VAL A 165 -0.98 -17.70 5.15
C VAL A 165 -1.80 -18.36 4.05
N GLY A 166 -1.27 -18.40 2.85
CA GLY A 166 -1.80 -19.21 1.74
C GLY A 166 -2.69 -18.47 0.75
N ILE A 167 -3.23 -19.19 -0.22
CA ILE A 167 -4.09 -18.71 -1.31
C ILE A 167 -5.35 -19.62 -1.35
N PRO A 168 -6.51 -19.14 -0.85
CA PRO A 168 -6.70 -17.91 -0.07
C PRO A 168 -6.05 -17.96 1.32
N ALA A 169 -5.73 -16.79 1.88
CA ALA A 169 -5.16 -16.69 3.21
C ALA A 169 -6.10 -17.27 4.28
N LYS A 170 -5.54 -18.10 5.16
CA LYS A 170 -6.24 -18.70 6.30
C LYS A 170 -5.45 -18.47 7.57
N VAL A 171 -6.15 -18.19 8.66
CA VAL A 171 -5.54 -18.08 9.99
C VAL A 171 -4.99 -19.43 10.40
N VAL A 172 -3.72 -19.49 10.73
CA VAL A 172 -3.02 -20.70 11.19
C VAL A 172 -2.71 -20.67 12.68
N LYS A 173 -2.53 -19.47 13.24
CA LYS A 173 -2.32 -19.24 14.67
C LYS A 173 -2.48 -17.78 15.01
N TYR A 174 -2.36 -17.43 16.26
CA TYR A 174 -2.30 -16.06 16.75
C TYR A 174 -0.91 -15.74 17.33
N ARG A 175 -0.57 -14.47 17.36
CA ARG A 175 0.61 -13.98 18.08
C ARG A 175 0.41 -14.23 19.57
N SER A 176 1.45 -14.65 20.25
CA SER A 176 1.50 -14.86 21.71
C SER A 176 2.21 -13.70 22.38
#